data_02d2ea5aee12b4ab59e652e46101a00a
#
_entry.id   02d2ea5aee12b4ab59e652e46101a00a
#
_cell.length_a   1.000
_cell.length_b   1.000
_cell.length_c   1.000
_cell.angle_alpha   90.00
_cell.angle_beta   90.00
_cell.angle_gamma   90.00
#
_symmetry.space_group_name_H-M   'P 1'
#
loop_
_entity.id
_entity.type
_entity.pdbx_description
1 polymer ?
#
loop_
_entity_poly.entity_id
_entity_poly.type
_entity_poly.pdbx_seq_one_letter_code
_entity_poly.pdbx_strand_id
1 'polypeptide(L)'
;MTEKQKTCFVIMPISDQDGYDKGHFSRVYQHIIKPACELAGFHSIRADDEVKTNYIVIDIIKKVLDSDIVICDLSAKNPNVMYELGIRQSFNKKSVLIKDKKTNRIFDIQGLRTIDYDENLRIDEVQKAISSIAKTLKETYEEKENEVNSLIQLLSIKPAEIKSFEISQESSLIMDALNDISNRLYGLENKKTNPRNLGFRLINGDKVFLGDTLYDNEMNNIGKLIDYHSDAIYVEDNMTVDEIKRDSEIYRGLSTLPF
;
A
#
# COMPACT_ATOMS: atom_id res chain seq x y z
N MET A 1 24.13 -18.28 -24.82
CA MET A 1 23.27 -17.10 -24.62
C MET A 1 22.20 -17.52 -23.61
N THR A 2 22.26 -17.01 -22.39
CA THR A 2 21.21 -17.26 -21.39
C THR A 2 19.94 -16.54 -21.89
N GLU A 3 18.89 -17.29 -22.20
CA GLU A 3 17.57 -16.68 -22.50
C GLU A 3 17.17 -15.80 -21.34
N LYS A 4 16.83 -14.54 -21.64
CA LYS A 4 16.33 -13.60 -20.65
C LYS A 4 15.03 -14.17 -20.08
N GLN A 5 14.98 -14.41 -18.77
CA GLN A 5 13.78 -14.92 -18.11
C GLN A 5 12.63 -13.93 -18.29
N LYS A 6 11.51 -14.39 -18.84
CA LYS A 6 10.30 -13.59 -19.03
C LYS A 6 9.69 -13.23 -17.68
N THR A 7 9.26 -11.98 -17.53
CA THR A 7 8.73 -11.44 -16.27
C THR A 7 7.24 -11.17 -16.35
N CYS A 8 6.52 -11.51 -15.28
CA CYS A 8 5.12 -11.18 -15.09
C CYS A 8 5.00 -10.36 -13.79
N PHE A 9 4.68 -9.08 -13.90
CA PHE A 9 4.39 -8.28 -12.71
C PHE A 9 2.94 -8.48 -12.27
N VAL A 10 2.73 -8.62 -10.96
CA VAL A 10 1.42 -8.92 -10.37
C VAL A 10 0.89 -7.70 -9.66
N ILE A 11 -0.12 -7.08 -10.26
CA ILE A 11 -0.91 -5.99 -9.70
C ILE A 11 -2.08 -6.60 -8.93
N MET A 12 -2.07 -6.50 -7.60
CA MET A 12 -3.13 -7.06 -6.75
C MET A 12 -3.16 -6.38 -5.39
N PRO A 13 -4.24 -6.51 -4.59
CA PRO A 13 -4.25 -6.04 -3.22
C PRO A 13 -3.13 -6.72 -2.41
N ILE A 14 -2.30 -5.92 -1.73
CA ILE A 14 -1.20 -6.42 -0.88
C ILE A 14 -1.66 -6.54 0.58
N SER A 15 -2.45 -5.55 1.05
CA SER A 15 -3.04 -5.54 2.39
C SER A 15 -4.36 -6.30 2.45
N ASP A 16 -4.76 -6.64 3.66
CA ASP A 16 -6.10 -7.20 3.91
C ASP A 16 -7.19 -6.23 3.44
N GLN A 17 -8.27 -6.77 2.90
CA GLN A 17 -9.40 -6.01 2.36
C GLN A 17 -10.68 -6.36 3.13
N ASP A 18 -11.56 -5.38 3.27
CA ASP A 18 -12.85 -5.57 3.94
C ASP A 18 -13.68 -6.69 3.29
N GLY A 19 -14.23 -7.56 4.13
CA GLY A 19 -15.04 -8.69 3.71
C GLY A 19 -14.24 -9.91 3.22
N TYR A 20 -12.90 -9.92 3.39
CA TYR A 20 -12.06 -11.08 3.13
C TYR A 20 -11.33 -11.54 4.39
N ASP A 21 -11.01 -12.82 4.46
CA ASP A 21 -10.21 -13.37 5.55
C ASP A 21 -8.80 -12.81 5.53
N LYS A 22 -8.22 -12.63 6.72
CA LYS A 22 -6.85 -12.16 6.89
C LYS A 22 -5.87 -12.99 6.02
N GLY A 23 -5.02 -12.31 5.25
CA GLY A 23 -4.04 -12.93 4.37
C GLY A 23 -4.64 -13.59 3.12
N HIS A 24 -5.90 -13.31 2.77
CA HIS A 24 -6.58 -13.87 1.60
C HIS A 24 -5.78 -13.66 0.31
N PHE A 25 -5.40 -12.43 0.02
CA PHE A 25 -4.69 -12.08 -1.22
C PHE A 25 -3.27 -12.67 -1.29
N SER A 26 -2.62 -12.88 -0.14
CA SER A 26 -1.35 -13.61 -0.09
C SER A 26 -1.54 -15.09 -0.48
N ARG A 27 -2.65 -15.71 -0.06
CA ARG A 27 -3.00 -17.08 -0.50
C ARG A 27 -3.35 -17.14 -1.98
N VAL A 28 -4.10 -16.17 -2.51
CA VAL A 28 -4.37 -16.06 -3.96
C VAL A 28 -3.07 -15.98 -4.74
N TYR A 29 -2.14 -15.13 -4.32
CA TYR A 29 -0.82 -15.02 -4.95
C TYR A 29 -0.07 -16.36 -4.94
N GLN A 30 0.08 -16.98 -3.77
CA GLN A 30 0.88 -18.20 -3.60
C GLN A 30 0.26 -19.42 -4.27
N HIS A 31 -1.07 -19.55 -4.24
CA HIS A 31 -1.75 -20.79 -4.68
C HIS A 31 -2.36 -20.71 -6.07
N ILE A 32 -2.59 -19.51 -6.61
CA ILE A 32 -3.18 -19.36 -7.96
C ILE A 32 -2.20 -18.65 -8.90
N ILE A 33 -1.80 -17.40 -8.57
CA ILE A 33 -1.11 -16.54 -9.53
C ILE A 33 0.32 -17.01 -9.78
N LYS A 34 1.09 -17.26 -8.74
CA LYS A 34 2.48 -17.72 -8.87
C LYS A 34 2.59 -19.05 -9.62
N PRO A 35 1.82 -20.09 -9.28
CA PRO A 35 1.83 -21.34 -10.05
C PRO A 35 1.36 -21.17 -11.50
N ALA A 36 0.41 -20.27 -11.77
CA ALA A 36 -0.04 -19.99 -13.14
C ALA A 36 1.07 -19.31 -13.97
N CYS A 37 1.82 -18.37 -13.39
CA CYS A 37 2.97 -17.75 -14.02
C CYS A 37 4.05 -18.79 -14.34
N GLU A 38 4.40 -19.63 -13.37
CA GLU A 38 5.40 -20.69 -13.54
C GLU A 38 5.00 -21.67 -14.64
N LEU A 39 3.74 -22.12 -14.67
CA LEU A 39 3.20 -22.98 -15.72
C LEU A 39 3.21 -22.32 -17.11
N ALA A 40 3.09 -20.99 -17.14
CA ALA A 40 3.17 -20.22 -18.37
C ALA A 40 4.61 -19.87 -18.80
N GLY A 41 5.61 -20.17 -17.98
CA GLY A 41 7.02 -19.87 -18.25
C GLY A 41 7.45 -18.45 -17.89
N PHE A 42 6.75 -17.80 -16.97
CA PHE A 42 7.06 -16.45 -16.46
C PHE A 42 7.56 -16.51 -15.03
N HIS A 43 8.49 -15.62 -14.72
CA HIS A 43 8.84 -15.29 -13.34
C HIS A 43 7.86 -14.24 -12.81
N SER A 44 7.11 -14.58 -11.76
CA SER A 44 6.18 -13.64 -11.12
C SER A 44 6.92 -12.71 -10.17
N ILE A 45 6.61 -11.43 -10.22
CA ILE A 45 7.13 -10.39 -9.33
C ILE A 45 5.94 -9.62 -8.75
N ARG A 46 5.83 -9.57 -7.41
CA ARG A 46 4.84 -8.77 -6.71
C ARG A 46 5.54 -7.59 -6.03
N ALA A 47 4.83 -6.48 -5.82
CA ALA A 47 5.42 -5.24 -5.31
C ALA A 47 6.12 -5.38 -3.94
N ASP A 48 5.66 -6.29 -3.09
CA ASP A 48 6.23 -6.57 -1.77
C ASP A 48 7.33 -7.64 -1.75
N ASP A 49 7.61 -8.31 -2.86
CA ASP A 49 8.72 -9.27 -2.96
C ASP A 49 10.10 -8.59 -2.87
N GLU A 50 10.17 -7.29 -3.19
CA GLU A 50 11.41 -6.51 -3.18
C GLU A 50 11.27 -5.21 -2.37
N VAL A 51 11.54 -5.27 -1.09
CA VAL A 51 11.59 -4.10 -0.20
C VAL A 51 13.02 -3.54 -0.20
N LYS A 52 13.37 -2.65 -1.14
CA LYS A 52 14.74 -2.07 -1.15
C LYS A 52 14.86 -0.59 -1.47
N THR A 53 13.79 0.15 -1.78
CA THR A 53 13.96 1.56 -2.18
C THR A 53 12.99 2.51 -1.51
N ASN A 54 13.47 3.72 -1.28
CA ASN A 54 12.70 4.83 -0.70
C ASN A 54 11.63 5.39 -1.67
N TYR A 55 11.52 4.84 -2.88
CA TYR A 55 10.57 5.24 -3.94
C TYR A 55 9.68 4.10 -4.39
N ILE A 56 8.99 3.48 -3.45
CA ILE A 56 8.11 2.33 -3.70
C ILE A 56 7.18 2.60 -4.91
N VAL A 57 6.57 3.77 -5.00
CA VAL A 57 5.63 4.10 -6.08
C VAL A 57 6.30 4.16 -7.46
N ILE A 58 7.47 4.80 -7.56
CA ILE A 58 8.20 4.91 -8.83
C ILE A 58 8.68 3.55 -9.31
N ASP A 59 9.19 2.72 -8.39
CA ASP A 59 9.63 1.37 -8.72
C ASP A 59 8.49 0.46 -9.15
N ILE A 60 7.32 0.57 -8.49
CA ILE A 60 6.10 -0.13 -8.89
C ILE A 60 5.72 0.27 -10.32
N ILE A 61 5.63 1.57 -10.61
CA ILE A 61 5.25 2.06 -11.94
C ILE A 61 6.26 1.61 -13.02
N LYS A 62 7.57 1.63 -12.72
CA LYS A 62 8.58 1.07 -13.63
C LYS A 62 8.32 -0.42 -13.89
N LYS A 63 8.12 -1.22 -12.86
CA LYS A 63 7.82 -2.66 -13.01
C LYS A 63 6.52 -2.90 -13.77
N VAL A 64 5.47 -2.09 -13.51
CA VAL A 64 4.22 -2.10 -14.27
C VAL A 64 4.48 -1.85 -15.76
N LEU A 65 5.40 -0.97 -16.12
CA LEU A 65 5.68 -0.61 -17.51
C LEU A 65 6.71 -1.51 -18.17
N ASP A 66 7.73 -1.99 -17.46
CA ASP A 66 8.88 -2.70 -18.02
C ASP A 66 8.70 -4.22 -18.10
N SER A 67 7.77 -4.78 -17.30
CA SER A 67 7.50 -6.22 -17.33
C SER A 67 6.90 -6.68 -18.66
N ASP A 68 7.28 -7.88 -19.10
CA ASP A 68 6.83 -8.46 -20.37
C ASP A 68 5.31 -8.58 -20.43
N ILE A 69 4.68 -9.00 -19.32
CA ILE A 69 3.23 -9.10 -19.15
C ILE A 69 2.84 -8.74 -17.71
N VAL A 70 1.59 -8.37 -17.50
CA VAL A 70 1.02 -8.09 -16.18
C VAL A 70 -0.19 -8.99 -15.94
N ILE A 71 -0.31 -9.53 -14.71
CA ILE A 71 -1.59 -10.01 -14.17
C ILE A 71 -2.15 -8.93 -13.26
N CYS A 72 -3.43 -8.60 -13.46
CA CYS A 72 -4.12 -7.63 -12.62
C CYS A 72 -5.33 -8.27 -11.93
N ASP A 73 -5.29 -8.38 -10.61
CA ASP A 73 -6.39 -8.90 -9.80
C ASP A 73 -7.31 -7.75 -9.35
N LEU A 74 -8.48 -7.68 -9.97
CA LEU A 74 -9.50 -6.65 -9.76
C LEU A 74 -10.37 -6.90 -8.53
N SER A 75 -10.12 -7.96 -7.78
CA SER A 75 -10.89 -8.32 -6.58
C SER A 75 -10.87 -7.20 -5.55
N ALA A 76 -11.93 -7.09 -4.77
CA ALA A 76 -12.17 -6.01 -3.82
C ALA A 76 -12.23 -4.59 -4.43
N LYS A 77 -12.08 -4.41 -5.75
CA LYS A 77 -12.02 -3.11 -6.44
C LYS A 77 -11.01 -2.16 -5.81
N ASN A 78 -9.84 -2.68 -5.44
CA ASN A 78 -8.81 -1.89 -4.77
C ASN A 78 -8.38 -0.68 -5.62
N PRO A 79 -8.39 0.56 -5.10
CA PRO A 79 -8.12 1.77 -5.87
C PRO A 79 -6.68 1.83 -6.41
N ASN A 80 -5.69 1.30 -5.69
CA ASN A 80 -4.30 1.25 -6.14
C ASN A 80 -4.16 0.32 -7.35
N VAL A 81 -4.82 -0.84 -7.30
CA VAL A 81 -4.88 -1.79 -8.43
C VAL A 81 -5.47 -1.12 -9.67
N MET A 82 -6.56 -0.34 -9.50
CA MET A 82 -7.19 0.37 -10.62
C MET A 82 -6.27 1.45 -11.20
N TYR A 83 -5.53 2.17 -10.34
CA TYR A 83 -4.56 3.18 -10.77
C TYR A 83 -3.41 2.56 -11.59
N GLU A 84 -2.82 1.49 -11.11
CA GLU A 84 -1.73 0.77 -11.77
C GLU A 84 -2.19 0.15 -13.10
N LEU A 85 -3.40 -0.44 -13.13
CA LEU A 85 -4.01 -0.94 -14.36
C LEU A 85 -4.24 0.20 -15.37
N GLY A 86 -4.76 1.35 -14.93
CA GLY A 86 -4.97 2.51 -15.79
C GLY A 86 -3.67 2.98 -16.45
N ILE A 87 -2.56 3.02 -15.70
CA ILE A 87 -1.24 3.33 -16.25
C ILE A 87 -0.84 2.29 -17.30
N ARG A 88 -0.88 1.01 -16.98
CA ARG A 88 -0.51 -0.07 -17.92
C ARG A 88 -1.32 0.00 -19.22
N GLN A 89 -2.63 0.23 -19.10
CA GLN A 89 -3.56 0.35 -20.23
C GLN A 89 -3.25 1.59 -21.09
N SER A 90 -2.87 2.72 -20.50
CA SER A 90 -2.52 3.96 -21.24
C SER A 90 -1.37 3.76 -22.22
N PHE A 91 -0.45 2.85 -21.90
CA PHE A 91 0.66 2.47 -22.76
C PHE A 91 0.37 1.27 -23.67
N ASN A 92 -0.87 0.81 -23.74
CA ASN A 92 -1.32 -0.35 -24.54
C ASN A 92 -0.46 -1.59 -24.30
N LYS A 93 -0.05 -1.84 -23.06
CA LYS A 93 0.81 -2.99 -22.73
C LYS A 93 0.00 -4.20 -22.30
N LYS A 94 0.48 -5.40 -22.65
CA LYS A 94 -0.17 -6.69 -22.43
C LYS A 94 -0.53 -6.91 -20.96
N SER A 95 -1.82 -7.26 -20.72
CA SER A 95 -2.36 -7.47 -19.39
C SER A 95 -3.38 -8.60 -19.39
N VAL A 96 -3.31 -9.46 -18.38
CA VAL A 96 -4.32 -10.48 -18.09
C VAL A 96 -5.10 -10.03 -16.88
N LEU A 97 -6.42 -9.88 -17.01
CA LEU A 97 -7.29 -9.45 -15.92
C LEU A 97 -7.91 -10.68 -15.25
N ILE A 98 -7.84 -10.71 -13.93
CA ILE A 98 -8.50 -11.71 -13.11
C ILE A 98 -9.35 -11.03 -12.03
N LYS A 99 -10.32 -11.74 -11.51
CA LYS A 99 -11.07 -11.33 -10.30
C LYS A 99 -11.69 -12.55 -9.64
N ASP A 100 -12.03 -12.42 -8.37
CA ASP A 100 -12.85 -13.43 -7.70
C ASP A 100 -14.32 -13.37 -8.16
N LYS A 101 -15.08 -14.45 -7.88
CA LYS A 101 -16.51 -14.52 -8.18
C LYS A 101 -17.33 -13.57 -7.30
N LYS A 102 -16.84 -13.21 -6.11
CA LYS A 102 -17.48 -12.31 -5.16
C LYS A 102 -17.48 -10.87 -5.66
N THR A 103 -16.43 -10.44 -6.36
CA THR A 103 -16.32 -9.07 -6.87
C THR A 103 -17.22 -8.88 -8.09
N ASN A 104 -18.16 -7.93 -8.00
CA ASN A 104 -19.01 -7.57 -9.13
C ASN A 104 -18.18 -6.95 -10.26
N ARG A 105 -18.61 -7.18 -11.51
CA ARG A 105 -17.98 -6.59 -12.70
C ARG A 105 -17.87 -5.06 -12.55
N ILE A 106 -16.76 -4.53 -13.04
CA ILE A 106 -16.48 -3.10 -13.04
C ILE A 106 -16.93 -2.56 -14.38
N PHE A 107 -17.86 -1.59 -14.36
CA PHE A 107 -18.54 -1.10 -15.56
C PHE A 107 -17.56 -0.60 -16.62
N ASP A 108 -16.58 0.22 -16.24
CA ASP A 108 -15.67 0.89 -17.17
C ASP A 108 -14.74 -0.06 -17.93
N ILE A 109 -14.51 -1.27 -17.39
CA ILE A 109 -13.62 -2.28 -17.99
C ILE A 109 -14.34 -3.59 -18.34
N GLN A 110 -15.68 -3.60 -18.31
CA GLN A 110 -16.46 -4.81 -18.61
C GLN A 110 -16.28 -5.34 -20.04
N GLY A 111 -15.82 -4.49 -20.97
CA GLY A 111 -15.48 -4.90 -22.35
C GLY A 111 -14.18 -5.68 -22.45
N LEU A 112 -13.36 -5.71 -21.38
CA LEU A 112 -12.11 -6.44 -21.36
C LEU A 112 -12.31 -7.87 -20.86
N ARG A 113 -11.60 -8.82 -21.49
CA ARG A 113 -11.63 -10.23 -21.08
C ARG A 113 -11.05 -10.37 -19.67
N THR A 114 -11.86 -10.90 -18.74
CA THR A 114 -11.49 -11.12 -17.34
C THR A 114 -11.75 -12.57 -16.97
N ILE A 115 -10.85 -13.20 -16.24
CA ILE A 115 -10.96 -14.59 -15.77
C ILE A 115 -11.44 -14.55 -14.31
N ASP A 116 -12.51 -15.28 -14.02
CA ASP A 116 -13.02 -15.39 -12.66
C ASP A 116 -12.37 -16.58 -11.93
N TYR A 117 -12.00 -16.40 -10.67
CA TYR A 117 -11.57 -17.47 -9.76
C TYR A 117 -12.49 -17.55 -8.53
N ASP A 118 -12.45 -18.67 -7.80
CA ASP A 118 -13.24 -18.87 -6.59
C ASP A 118 -12.51 -18.32 -5.36
N GLU A 119 -13.12 -17.36 -4.66
CA GLU A 119 -12.56 -16.73 -3.45
C GLU A 119 -12.38 -17.69 -2.27
N ASN A 120 -13.12 -18.83 -2.27
CA ASN A 120 -12.99 -19.84 -1.22
C ASN A 120 -11.73 -20.70 -1.37
N LEU A 121 -11.01 -20.59 -2.48
CA LEU A 121 -9.76 -21.28 -2.79
C LEU A 121 -9.85 -22.80 -2.63
N ARG A 122 -10.97 -23.40 -3.04
CA ARG A 122 -11.10 -24.84 -3.07
C ARG A 122 -10.12 -25.44 -4.08
N ILE A 123 -9.48 -26.53 -3.72
CA ILE A 123 -8.38 -27.11 -4.48
C ILE A 123 -8.73 -27.40 -5.95
N ASP A 124 -9.95 -27.92 -6.19
CA ASP A 124 -10.48 -28.22 -7.51
C ASP A 124 -10.66 -26.96 -8.37
N GLU A 125 -11.13 -25.85 -7.79
CA GLU A 125 -11.31 -24.56 -8.46
C GLU A 125 -9.97 -23.84 -8.64
N VAL A 126 -9.06 -23.93 -7.67
CA VAL A 126 -7.68 -23.41 -7.78
C VAL A 126 -6.95 -24.01 -8.97
N GLN A 127 -7.00 -25.33 -9.17
CA GLN A 127 -6.35 -25.99 -10.30
C GLN A 127 -6.92 -25.56 -11.65
N LYS A 128 -8.24 -25.37 -11.74
CA LYS A 128 -8.90 -24.83 -12.94
C LYS A 128 -8.45 -23.38 -13.21
N ALA A 129 -8.41 -22.55 -12.18
CA ALA A 129 -7.96 -21.15 -12.28
C ALA A 129 -6.52 -21.08 -12.77
N ILE A 130 -5.59 -21.86 -12.17
CA ILE A 130 -4.18 -21.94 -12.59
C ILE A 130 -4.09 -22.26 -14.09
N SER A 131 -4.78 -23.31 -14.54
CA SER A 131 -4.73 -23.74 -15.93
C SER A 131 -5.28 -22.68 -16.89
N SER A 132 -6.39 -22.04 -16.52
CA SER A 132 -7.03 -20.99 -17.32
C SER A 132 -6.16 -19.74 -17.43
N ILE A 133 -5.61 -19.28 -16.29
CA ILE A 133 -4.74 -18.11 -16.23
C ILE A 133 -3.44 -18.37 -17.00
N ALA A 134 -2.81 -19.53 -16.81
CA ALA A 134 -1.58 -19.89 -17.52
C ALA A 134 -1.77 -19.94 -19.03
N LYS A 135 -2.89 -20.50 -19.48
CA LYS A 135 -3.25 -20.52 -20.92
C LYS A 135 -3.41 -19.10 -21.45
N THR A 136 -4.17 -18.26 -20.76
CA THR A 136 -4.40 -16.87 -21.17
C THR A 136 -3.11 -16.03 -21.15
N LEU A 137 -2.20 -16.27 -20.19
CA LEU A 137 -0.88 -15.61 -20.16
C LEU A 137 -0.08 -15.91 -21.42
N LYS A 138 -0.04 -17.20 -21.85
CA LYS A 138 0.67 -17.61 -23.07
C LYS A 138 0.05 -16.98 -24.31
N GLU A 139 -1.26 -17.11 -24.45
CA GLU A 139 -2.01 -16.55 -25.58
C GLU A 139 -1.79 -15.04 -25.69
N THR A 140 -2.00 -14.29 -24.58
CA THR A 140 -1.83 -12.82 -24.56
C THR A 140 -0.39 -12.41 -24.83
N TYR A 141 0.59 -13.19 -24.37
CA TYR A 141 1.99 -12.87 -24.64
C TYR A 141 2.36 -13.05 -26.11
N GLU A 142 1.82 -14.09 -26.75
CA GLU A 142 2.06 -14.42 -28.16
C GLU A 142 1.24 -13.57 -29.14
N GLU A 143 0.16 -12.91 -28.68
CA GLU A 143 -0.65 -12.00 -29.48
C GLU A 143 0.21 -10.86 -30.05
N LYS A 144 -0.13 -10.39 -31.26
CA LYS A 144 0.53 -9.24 -31.87
C LYS A 144 0.23 -7.97 -31.06
N GLU A 145 1.10 -6.96 -31.14
CA GLU A 145 0.94 -5.69 -30.41
C GLU A 145 -0.41 -4.99 -30.64
N ASN A 146 -1.04 -5.25 -31.80
CA ASN A 146 -2.35 -4.68 -32.16
C ASN A 146 -3.55 -5.46 -31.65
N GLU A 147 -3.36 -6.55 -30.92
CA GLU A 147 -4.42 -7.44 -30.40
C GLU A 147 -4.42 -7.49 -28.87
N VAL A 148 -3.88 -6.44 -28.24
CA VAL A 148 -3.80 -6.34 -26.78
C VAL A 148 -5.19 -6.11 -26.17
N ASN A 149 -5.52 -6.84 -25.10
CA ASN A 149 -6.75 -6.62 -24.33
C ASN A 149 -6.74 -5.27 -23.60
N SER A 150 -6.98 -4.18 -24.31
CA SER A 150 -6.80 -2.81 -23.85
C SER A 150 -7.96 -1.91 -24.31
N LEU A 151 -8.36 -0.99 -23.46
CA LEU A 151 -9.34 0.05 -23.79
C LEU A 151 -8.82 1.00 -24.88
N ILE A 152 -7.54 1.31 -24.88
CA ILE A 152 -6.89 2.16 -25.90
C ILE A 152 -7.07 1.55 -27.29
N GLN A 153 -6.91 0.24 -27.39
CA GLN A 153 -7.11 -0.48 -28.63
C GLN A 153 -8.60 -0.48 -29.05
N LEU A 154 -9.51 -0.76 -28.12
CA LEU A 154 -10.94 -0.74 -28.40
C LEU A 154 -11.44 0.64 -28.89
N LEU A 155 -10.83 1.71 -28.39
CA LEU A 155 -11.13 3.08 -28.78
C LEU A 155 -10.36 3.54 -30.02
N SER A 156 -9.44 2.74 -30.56
CA SER A 156 -8.54 3.10 -31.68
C SER A 156 -7.74 4.39 -31.43
N ILE A 157 -7.39 4.64 -30.17
CA ILE A 157 -6.60 5.80 -29.72
C ILE A 157 -5.11 5.43 -29.78
N LYS A 158 -4.24 6.39 -30.09
CA LYS A 158 -2.80 6.19 -29.99
C LYS A 158 -2.39 6.00 -28.52
N PRO A 159 -1.62 4.96 -28.18
CA PRO A 159 -1.11 4.77 -26.84
C PRO A 159 -0.16 5.90 -26.44
N ALA A 160 0.01 6.11 -25.14
CA ALA A 160 1.03 6.98 -24.60
C ALA A 160 2.44 6.44 -24.97
N GLU A 161 3.34 7.32 -25.32
CA GLU A 161 4.73 6.97 -25.62
C GLU A 161 5.64 7.37 -24.46
N ILE A 162 6.49 6.44 -24.03
CA ILE A 162 7.55 6.77 -23.08
C ILE A 162 8.65 7.49 -23.86
N LYS A 163 8.66 8.82 -23.77
CA LYS A 163 9.86 9.57 -24.19
C LYS A 163 10.84 9.51 -23.02
N SER A 164 11.94 8.79 -23.19
CA SER A 164 13.06 8.87 -22.26
C SER A 164 13.62 10.29 -22.31
N PHE A 165 13.28 11.10 -21.32
CA PHE A 165 14.10 12.28 -21.03
C PHE A 165 15.37 11.76 -20.35
N GLU A 166 16.51 11.92 -20.97
CA GLU A 166 17.78 11.82 -20.25
C GLU A 166 17.74 12.91 -19.17
N ILE A 167 17.51 12.49 -17.93
CA ILE A 167 17.66 13.39 -16.79
C ILE A 167 19.13 13.77 -16.81
N SER A 168 19.45 15.07 -17.00
CA SER A 168 20.82 15.53 -16.95
C SER A 168 21.45 15.08 -15.62
N GLN A 169 22.75 14.81 -15.60
CA GLN A 169 23.46 14.41 -14.38
C GLN A 169 23.18 15.38 -13.21
N GLU A 170 23.05 16.68 -13.52
CA GLU A 170 22.69 17.71 -12.53
C GLU A 170 21.29 17.53 -11.96
N SER A 171 20.30 17.19 -12.78
CA SER A 171 18.93 16.92 -12.33
C SER A 171 18.84 15.63 -11.51
N SER A 172 19.66 14.61 -11.82
CA SER A 172 19.78 13.40 -11.02
C SER A 172 20.37 13.70 -9.63
N LEU A 173 21.43 14.50 -9.55
CA LEU A 173 22.05 14.90 -8.29
C LEU A 173 21.10 15.74 -7.42
N ILE A 174 20.30 16.62 -8.01
CA ILE A 174 19.28 17.40 -7.29
C ILE A 174 18.19 16.46 -6.73
N MET A 175 17.75 15.51 -7.53
CA MET A 175 16.76 14.51 -7.13
C MET A 175 17.29 13.65 -5.97
N ASP A 176 18.54 13.20 -6.05
CA ASP A 176 19.18 12.43 -5.00
C ASP A 176 19.33 13.25 -3.69
N ALA A 177 19.69 14.53 -3.81
CA ALA A 177 19.78 15.43 -2.67
C ALA A 177 18.41 15.70 -2.01
N LEU A 178 17.36 15.92 -2.81
CA LEU A 178 15.98 16.07 -2.32
C LEU A 178 15.50 14.79 -1.61
N ASN A 179 15.91 13.67 -2.10
CA ASN A 179 15.60 12.37 -1.52
C ASN A 179 16.27 12.17 -0.16
N ASP A 180 17.55 12.50 -0.08
CA ASP A 180 18.29 12.42 1.18
C ASP A 180 17.67 13.36 2.23
N ILE A 181 17.27 14.57 1.85
CA ILE A 181 16.56 15.51 2.72
C ILE A 181 15.20 14.93 3.16
N SER A 182 14.42 14.38 2.25
CA SER A 182 13.12 13.77 2.56
C SER A 182 13.26 12.59 3.54
N ASN A 183 14.26 11.75 3.34
CA ASN A 183 14.56 10.61 4.23
C ASN A 183 14.99 11.07 5.62
N ARG A 184 15.78 12.14 5.70
CA ARG A 184 16.18 12.74 6.99
C ARG A 184 14.98 13.33 7.71
N LEU A 185 14.08 14.02 7.00
CA LEU A 185 12.84 14.57 7.56
C LEU A 185 11.94 13.43 8.07
N TYR A 186 11.72 12.39 7.27
CA TYR A 186 10.94 11.21 7.68
C TYR A 186 11.56 10.49 8.89
N GLY A 187 12.88 10.41 8.93
CA GLY A 187 13.62 9.86 10.08
C GLY A 187 13.51 10.73 11.34
N LEU A 188 13.38 12.05 11.19
CA LEU A 188 13.17 12.99 12.31
C LEU A 188 11.71 12.96 12.79
N GLU A 189 10.74 12.86 11.87
CA GLU A 189 9.32 12.70 12.18
C GLU A 189 9.05 11.38 12.92
N ASN A 190 9.61 10.28 12.43
CA ASN A 190 9.49 8.97 13.09
C ASN A 190 10.25 8.87 14.43
N LYS A 191 11.27 9.69 14.66
CA LYS A 191 11.88 9.83 15.99
C LYS A 191 11.00 10.63 16.95
N LYS A 192 10.09 11.48 16.45
CA LYS A 192 9.11 12.21 17.26
C LYS A 192 7.86 11.39 17.62
N THR A 193 7.61 10.26 16.98
CA THR A 193 6.37 9.50 17.19
C THR A 193 6.62 8.09 17.71
N ASN A 194 7.20 7.99 18.88
CA ASN A 194 6.85 6.94 19.83
C ASN A 194 6.32 7.61 21.10
N PRO A 195 5.04 8.05 21.12
CA PRO A 195 4.49 8.81 22.24
C PRO A 195 4.46 8.00 23.55
N ARG A 196 4.56 6.68 23.48
CA ARG A 196 4.53 5.79 24.65
C ARG A 196 5.80 5.78 25.50
N ASN A 197 6.91 6.40 25.06
CA ASN A 197 8.17 6.40 25.81
C ASN A 197 8.68 7.80 26.20
N LEU A 198 8.02 8.88 25.83
CA LEU A 198 8.34 10.23 26.25
C LEU A 198 7.41 10.66 27.39
N GLY A 199 7.63 10.10 28.57
CA GLY A 199 7.00 10.59 29.77
C GLY A 199 7.78 11.78 30.35
N PHE A 200 7.11 12.69 31.00
CA PHE A 200 7.73 13.72 31.85
C PHE A 200 7.42 13.45 33.32
N ARG A 201 8.06 14.19 34.23
CA ARG A 201 7.78 14.09 35.65
C ARG A 201 6.94 15.26 36.12
N LEU A 202 5.90 14.98 36.89
CA LEU A 202 5.16 15.97 37.66
C LEU A 202 6.02 16.51 38.83
N ILE A 203 5.58 17.57 39.47
CA ILE A 203 6.28 18.18 40.62
C ILE A 203 6.39 17.22 41.81
N ASN A 204 5.39 16.37 42.01
CA ASN A 204 5.40 15.31 43.02
C ASN A 204 6.35 14.16 42.73
N GLY A 205 6.98 14.13 41.55
CA GLY A 205 7.92 13.11 41.12
C GLY A 205 7.31 11.98 40.29
N ASP A 206 5.98 11.93 40.11
CA ASP A 206 5.30 10.93 39.28
C ASP A 206 5.71 11.03 37.83
N LYS A 207 5.95 9.88 37.22
CA LYS A 207 6.27 9.79 35.80
C LYS A 207 4.98 9.61 35.00
N VAL A 208 4.69 10.53 34.11
CA VAL A 208 3.44 10.61 33.33
C VAL A 208 3.71 10.38 31.86
N PHE A 209 2.83 9.65 31.21
CA PHE A 209 2.85 9.35 29.80
C PHE A 209 1.56 9.85 29.10
N LEU A 210 1.61 10.05 27.80
CA LEU A 210 0.40 10.33 27.03
C LEU A 210 -0.62 9.19 27.19
N GLY A 211 -1.86 9.57 27.52
CA GLY A 211 -2.95 8.63 27.79
C GLY A 211 -3.17 8.30 29.27
N ASP A 212 -2.26 8.73 30.16
CA ASP A 212 -2.47 8.59 31.60
C ASP A 212 -3.58 9.54 32.08
N THR A 213 -4.38 9.07 33.05
CA THR A 213 -5.38 9.89 33.71
C THR A 213 -4.74 10.67 34.84
N LEU A 214 -5.03 11.96 34.91
CA LEU A 214 -4.51 12.87 35.94
C LEU A 214 -5.60 13.20 36.96
N TYR A 215 -5.17 13.38 38.21
CA TYR A 215 -6.03 13.71 39.35
C TYR A 215 -5.47 14.95 40.05
N ASP A 216 -6.36 15.76 40.63
CA ASP A 216 -6.00 16.89 41.46
C ASP A 216 -5.76 16.48 42.92
N ASN A 217 -5.42 17.47 43.78
CA ASN A 217 -5.21 17.25 45.21
C ASN A 217 -6.46 16.79 45.99
N GLU A 218 -7.65 16.97 45.40
CA GLU A 218 -8.93 16.55 45.98
C GLU A 218 -9.41 15.19 45.40
N MET A 219 -8.55 14.51 44.61
CA MET A 219 -8.82 13.26 43.90
C MET A 219 -9.89 13.35 42.81
N ASN A 220 -10.19 14.54 42.33
CA ASN A 220 -11.05 14.65 41.16
C ASN A 220 -10.29 14.27 39.93
N ASN A 221 -10.97 13.53 39.02
CA ASN A 221 -10.42 13.21 37.71
C ASN A 221 -10.36 14.48 36.85
N ILE A 222 -9.15 14.90 36.48
CA ILE A 222 -8.90 16.07 35.63
C ILE A 222 -8.98 15.74 34.14
N GLY A 223 -8.84 14.46 33.78
CA GLY A 223 -8.89 14.00 32.39
C GLY A 223 -7.65 13.20 31.97
N LYS A 224 -7.64 12.77 30.73
CA LYS A 224 -6.52 12.08 30.10
C LYS A 224 -5.51 13.05 29.51
N LEU A 225 -4.24 12.87 29.80
CA LEU A 225 -3.16 13.62 29.17
C LEU A 225 -3.09 13.28 27.67
N ILE A 226 -3.36 14.24 26.81
CA ILE A 226 -3.35 14.06 25.33
C ILE A 226 -2.13 14.71 24.68
N ASP A 227 -1.57 15.77 25.27
CA ASP A 227 -0.36 16.44 24.78
C ASP A 227 0.34 17.21 25.89
N TYR A 228 1.62 17.56 25.69
CA TYR A 228 2.37 18.41 26.62
C TYR A 228 3.49 19.19 25.93
N HIS A 229 3.70 20.42 26.41
CA HIS A 229 4.76 21.31 25.96
C HIS A 229 5.63 21.78 27.14
N SER A 230 6.60 22.65 26.87
CA SER A 230 7.50 23.21 27.89
C SER A 230 6.78 24.01 28.97
N ASP A 231 5.65 24.61 28.65
CA ASP A 231 4.90 25.59 29.45
C ASP A 231 3.51 25.14 29.90
N ALA A 232 2.94 24.12 29.22
CA ALA A 232 1.59 23.62 29.51
C ALA A 232 1.45 22.12 29.23
N ILE A 233 0.39 21.52 29.78
CA ILE A 233 -0.11 20.19 29.43
C ILE A 233 -1.57 20.31 28.97
N TYR A 234 -2.01 19.38 28.14
CA TYR A 234 -3.36 19.36 27.60
C TYR A 234 -4.04 18.05 28.03
N VAL A 235 -5.20 18.19 28.67
CA VAL A 235 -5.99 17.07 29.18
C VAL A 235 -7.37 17.05 28.53
N GLU A 236 -7.87 15.86 28.22
CA GLU A 236 -9.19 15.66 27.64
C GLU A 236 -10.12 15.03 28.71
N ASP A 237 -11.22 15.73 28.98
CA ASP A 237 -12.33 15.23 29.78
C ASP A 237 -13.66 15.47 29.04
N ASN A 238 -14.49 14.44 28.91
CA ASN A 238 -15.85 14.48 28.35
C ASN A 238 -16.01 15.32 27.06
N MET A 239 -15.10 15.18 26.07
CA MET A 239 -15.06 15.91 24.79
C MET A 239 -14.60 17.38 24.90
N THR A 240 -14.09 17.82 26.03
CA THR A 240 -13.41 19.12 26.19
C THR A 240 -11.91 18.89 26.35
N VAL A 241 -11.13 19.81 25.81
CA VAL A 241 -9.67 19.83 25.97
C VAL A 241 -9.31 21.07 26.78
N ASP A 242 -8.72 20.85 27.94
CA ASP A 242 -8.29 21.91 28.84
C ASP A 242 -6.76 22.06 28.84
N GLU A 243 -6.31 23.29 28.73
CA GLU A 243 -4.90 23.65 28.86
C GLU A 243 -4.56 23.94 30.32
N ILE A 244 -3.62 23.20 30.89
CA ILE A 244 -3.11 23.42 32.26
C ILE A 244 -1.69 23.94 32.19
N LYS A 245 -1.49 25.20 32.53
CA LYS A 245 -0.16 25.82 32.55
C LYS A 245 0.68 25.28 33.70
N ARG A 246 1.97 25.05 33.46
CA ARG A 246 2.90 24.45 34.45
C ARG A 246 3.19 25.33 35.66
N ASP A 247 2.92 26.62 35.59
CA ASP A 247 3.04 27.55 36.71
C ASP A 247 1.76 27.67 37.56
N SER A 248 0.65 27.03 37.14
CA SER A 248 -0.65 27.06 37.81
C SER A 248 -0.67 26.21 39.10
N GLU A 249 -1.60 26.57 40.01
CA GLU A 249 -1.83 25.81 41.24
C GLU A 249 -2.37 24.40 40.93
N ILE A 250 -3.18 24.26 39.87
CA ILE A 250 -3.71 22.99 39.41
C ILE A 250 -2.56 22.04 39.02
N TYR A 251 -1.59 22.53 38.23
CA TYR A 251 -0.44 21.73 37.84
C TYR A 251 0.38 21.20 39.00
N ARG A 252 0.52 22.05 40.09
CA ARG A 252 1.28 21.68 41.28
C ARG A 252 0.65 20.55 42.09
N GLY A 253 -0.66 20.37 41.95
CA GLY A 253 -1.43 19.35 42.65
C GLY A 253 -1.69 18.07 41.84
N LEU A 254 -1.18 17.94 40.63
CA LEU A 254 -1.46 16.79 39.77
C LEU A 254 -0.74 15.52 40.23
N SER A 255 -1.44 14.38 40.12
CA SER A 255 -0.93 13.03 40.38
C SER A 255 -1.47 12.04 39.36
N THR A 256 -0.82 10.89 39.22
CA THR A 256 -1.24 9.79 38.31
C THR A 256 -2.08 8.70 39.01
N LEU A 257 -2.10 8.71 40.33
CA LEU A 257 -2.86 7.73 41.12
C LEU A 257 -3.80 8.45 42.07
N PRO A 258 -5.06 8.03 42.19
CA PRO A 258 -5.85 8.38 43.36
C PRO A 258 -5.17 7.69 44.56
N PHE A 259 -4.70 8.47 45.51
CA PHE A 259 -4.03 7.97 46.74
C PHE A 259 -4.89 6.98 47.51
#